data_09d1333d52838822b424d0039c0d7356
#
_entry.id   09d1333d52838822b424d0039c0d7356
#
_cell.length_a   1.000
_cell.length_b   1.000
_cell.length_c   1.000
_cell.angle_alpha   90.00
_cell.angle_beta   90.00
_cell.angle_gamma   90.00
#
_symmetry.space_group_name_H-M   'P 1'
#
loop_
_entity.id
_entity.type
_entity.pdbx_description
1 polymer ?
#
loop_
_entity_poly.entity_id
_entity_poly.type
_entity_poly.pdbx_seq_one_letter_code
_entity_poly.pdbx_strand_id
1 'polypeptide(L)'
;MPETTSLFNKIAKHYDSLNTLFSFGMDKLWRKKLVEQISGSHLILDIATGTGEVAIETVKKLDGSRVIGIDPSAQMLSFAKKKCDTIQYRDKISLVQGYAEDLPFENDKFDAITIAFGIRNTVNPLQSLKEMNRVLKTGGIVAILEFTIPKNAIFAPIYLFYFKKFLPFIGSFFGSKKEYKYLSDSTSEFPQREAFLNLMKEAQFEAKESIELMIGTVIIYSGIKK
;
A
#
# COMPACT_ATOMS: atom_id res chain seq x y z
N MET A 1 7.26 12.36 -9.90
CA MET A 1 7.75 10.98 -9.87
C MET A 1 9.21 10.82 -9.45
N PRO A 2 10.20 11.50 -10.04
CA PRO A 2 11.59 11.35 -9.58
C PRO A 2 11.81 11.66 -8.11
N GLU A 3 11.11 12.65 -7.55
CA GLU A 3 11.26 13.05 -6.15
C GLU A 3 10.76 12.00 -5.16
N THR A 4 9.57 11.42 -5.39
CA THR A 4 8.98 10.41 -4.50
C THR A 4 9.83 9.13 -4.48
N THR A 5 10.23 8.64 -5.66
CA THR A 5 11.11 7.46 -5.77
C THR A 5 12.47 7.71 -5.11
N SER A 6 13.05 8.90 -5.32
CA SER A 6 14.31 9.30 -4.68
C SER A 6 14.21 9.34 -3.15
N LEU A 7 13.07 9.80 -2.63
CA LEU A 7 12.78 9.86 -1.21
C LEU A 7 12.73 8.46 -0.59
N PHE A 8 12.00 7.54 -1.21
CA PHE A 8 11.91 6.14 -0.76
C PHE A 8 13.24 5.40 -0.88
N ASN A 9 14.05 5.68 -1.90
CA ASN A 9 15.39 5.12 -2.02
C ASN A 9 16.26 5.45 -0.79
N LYS A 10 16.20 6.69 -0.28
CA LYS A 10 17.02 7.10 0.88
C LYS A 10 16.69 6.37 2.17
N ILE A 11 15.41 6.09 2.40
CA ILE A 11 14.95 5.46 3.65
C ILE A 11 14.83 3.94 3.55
N ALA A 12 15.00 3.34 2.38
CA ALA A 12 14.75 1.92 2.12
C ALA A 12 15.41 0.98 3.16
N LYS A 13 16.64 1.30 3.59
CA LYS A 13 17.39 0.50 4.59
C LYS A 13 16.68 0.45 5.96
N HIS A 14 16.01 1.51 6.37
CA HIS A 14 15.39 1.63 7.69
C HIS A 14 13.85 1.66 7.60
N TYR A 15 13.30 1.57 6.39
CA TYR A 15 11.87 1.74 6.11
C TYR A 15 10.98 0.87 6.98
N ASP A 16 11.27 -0.42 7.05
CA ASP A 16 10.43 -1.35 7.82
C ASP A 16 10.54 -1.11 9.33
N SER A 17 11.77 -0.90 9.82
CA SER A 17 12.00 -0.64 11.25
C SER A 17 11.31 0.64 11.70
N LEU A 18 11.34 1.68 10.87
CA LEU A 18 10.69 2.95 11.14
C LEU A 18 9.15 2.80 11.07
N ASN A 19 8.62 2.11 10.05
CA ASN A 19 7.19 1.85 9.97
C ASN A 19 6.69 1.06 11.19
N THR A 20 7.41 0.01 11.59
CA THR A 20 7.05 -0.77 12.78
C THR A 20 7.13 0.06 14.05
N LEU A 21 8.17 0.89 14.21
CA LEU A 21 8.32 1.78 15.36
C LEU A 21 7.17 2.79 15.46
N PHE A 22 6.86 3.50 14.36
CA PHE A 22 5.86 4.56 14.34
C PHE A 22 4.41 4.05 14.30
N SER A 23 4.20 2.81 13.88
CA SER A 23 2.91 2.14 14.01
C SER A 23 2.74 1.38 15.32
N PHE A 24 3.74 1.42 16.21
CA PHE A 24 3.79 0.57 17.43
C PHE A 24 3.60 -0.92 17.10
N GLY A 25 4.13 -1.37 15.94
CA GLY A 25 4.02 -2.74 15.46
C GLY A 25 2.68 -3.11 14.83
N MET A 26 1.73 -2.18 14.78
CA MET A 26 0.39 -2.42 14.24
C MET A 26 0.37 -2.58 12.72
N ASP A 27 1.41 -2.11 12.03
CA ASP A 27 1.57 -2.24 10.58
C ASP A 27 1.49 -3.69 10.09
N LYS A 28 1.97 -4.65 10.89
CA LYS A 28 1.87 -6.09 10.60
C LYS A 28 0.41 -6.58 10.68
N LEU A 29 -0.34 -6.12 11.68
CA LEU A 29 -1.75 -6.48 11.82
C LEU A 29 -2.57 -5.89 10.67
N TRP A 30 -2.28 -4.66 10.25
CA TRP A 30 -2.99 -4.02 9.15
C TRP A 30 -2.76 -4.75 7.81
N ARG A 31 -1.51 -5.19 7.53
CA ARG A 31 -1.21 -6.01 6.36
C ARG A 31 -1.92 -7.36 6.39
N LYS A 32 -1.99 -8.01 7.57
CA LYS A 32 -2.78 -9.25 7.72
C LYS A 32 -4.25 -9.02 7.38
N LYS A 33 -4.83 -7.92 7.87
CA LYS A 33 -6.22 -7.54 7.55
C LYS A 33 -6.43 -7.23 6.08
N LEU A 34 -5.44 -6.60 5.43
CA LEU A 34 -5.45 -6.37 3.98
C LEU A 34 -5.50 -7.71 3.22
N VAL A 35 -4.61 -8.65 3.56
CA VAL A 35 -4.54 -9.96 2.91
C VAL A 35 -5.81 -10.79 3.14
N GLU A 36 -6.51 -10.61 4.27
CA GLU A 36 -7.81 -11.24 4.51
C GLU A 36 -8.86 -10.85 3.47
N GLN A 37 -8.78 -9.63 2.90
CA GLN A 37 -9.75 -9.15 1.90
C GLN A 37 -9.66 -9.89 0.57
N ILE A 38 -8.52 -10.49 0.28
CA ILE A 38 -8.24 -11.20 -0.98
C ILE A 38 -8.19 -12.73 -0.79
N SER A 39 -8.80 -13.25 0.27
CA SER A 39 -8.86 -14.68 0.55
C SER A 39 -9.48 -15.46 -0.63
N GLY A 40 -8.88 -16.60 -0.99
CA GLY A 40 -9.33 -17.43 -2.12
C GLY A 40 -8.70 -17.04 -3.46
N SER A 41 -7.88 -15.99 -3.52
CA SER A 41 -7.16 -15.59 -4.73
C SER A 41 -5.85 -16.38 -4.88
N HIS A 42 -5.48 -16.69 -6.12
CA HIS A 42 -4.29 -17.48 -6.44
C HIS A 42 -3.17 -16.67 -7.10
N LEU A 43 -3.49 -15.81 -8.08
CA LEU A 43 -2.52 -14.93 -8.73
C LEU A 43 -2.77 -13.49 -8.34
N ILE A 44 -1.88 -12.95 -7.52
CA ILE A 44 -2.03 -11.64 -6.89
C ILE A 44 -0.97 -10.66 -7.43
N LEU A 45 -1.38 -9.43 -7.70
CA LEU A 45 -0.48 -8.31 -7.96
C LEU A 45 -0.40 -7.41 -6.72
N ASP A 46 0.81 -7.26 -6.17
CA ASP A 46 1.08 -6.34 -5.06
C ASP A 46 1.75 -5.07 -5.61
N ILE A 47 1.00 -3.98 -5.68
CA ILE A 47 1.44 -2.70 -6.27
C ILE A 47 2.09 -1.84 -5.18
N ALA A 48 3.15 -1.11 -5.54
CA ALA A 48 4.03 -0.42 -4.61
C ALA A 48 4.50 -1.37 -3.50
N THR A 49 4.97 -2.55 -3.92
CA THR A 49 5.33 -3.66 -3.02
C THR A 49 6.44 -3.29 -2.03
N GLY A 50 7.21 -2.23 -2.31
CA GLY A 50 8.28 -1.74 -1.46
C GLY A 50 9.30 -2.83 -1.13
N THR A 51 9.46 -3.11 0.17
CA THR A 51 10.34 -4.16 0.67
C THR A 51 9.67 -5.55 0.71
N GLY A 52 8.49 -5.72 0.10
CA GLY A 52 7.83 -7.00 -0.10
C GLY A 52 6.99 -7.53 1.07
N GLU A 53 6.70 -6.71 2.08
CA GLU A 53 6.00 -7.16 3.30
C GLU A 53 4.60 -7.72 3.03
N VAL A 54 3.81 -7.09 2.14
CA VAL A 54 2.47 -7.60 1.77
C VAL A 54 2.59 -8.86 0.93
N ALA A 55 3.51 -8.88 -0.04
CA ALA A 55 3.75 -10.05 -0.87
C ALA A 55 4.14 -11.28 -0.02
N ILE A 56 5.05 -11.09 0.94
CA ILE A 56 5.48 -12.14 1.88
C ILE A 56 4.33 -12.61 2.78
N GLU A 57 3.54 -11.68 3.33
CA GLU A 57 2.38 -12.04 4.16
C GLU A 57 1.33 -12.81 3.35
N THR A 58 1.13 -12.43 2.08
CA THR A 58 0.19 -13.09 1.18
C THR A 58 0.55 -14.56 0.96
N VAL A 59 1.80 -14.86 0.56
CA VAL A 59 2.21 -16.25 0.31
C VAL A 59 2.29 -17.11 1.56
N LYS A 60 2.45 -16.49 2.74
CA LYS A 60 2.39 -17.18 4.04
C LYS A 60 0.96 -17.52 4.45
N LYS A 61 0.00 -16.67 4.12
CA LYS A 61 -1.38 -16.76 4.61
C LYS A 61 -2.31 -17.48 3.64
N LEU A 62 -2.10 -17.26 2.34
CA LEU A 62 -2.93 -17.84 1.28
C LEU A 62 -2.18 -19.00 0.62
N ASP A 63 -2.50 -20.22 1.04
CA ASP A 63 -1.88 -21.40 0.46
C ASP A 63 -2.15 -21.50 -1.04
N GLY A 64 -1.14 -21.97 -1.80
CA GLY A 64 -1.22 -22.05 -3.26
C GLY A 64 -1.10 -20.71 -4.01
N SER A 65 -1.04 -19.56 -3.30
CA SER A 65 -0.95 -18.26 -3.97
C SER A 65 0.42 -17.99 -4.58
N ARG A 66 0.43 -17.17 -5.65
CA ARG A 66 1.62 -16.56 -6.26
C ARG A 66 1.45 -15.07 -6.31
N VAL A 67 2.51 -14.33 -6.03
CA VAL A 67 2.49 -12.87 -5.99
C VAL A 67 3.49 -12.29 -6.99
N ILE A 68 3.05 -11.31 -7.76
CA ILE A 68 3.93 -10.42 -8.51
C ILE A 68 3.95 -9.09 -7.77
N GLY A 69 5.10 -8.71 -7.21
CA GLY A 69 5.31 -7.41 -6.59
C GLY A 69 5.86 -6.41 -7.60
N ILE A 70 5.23 -5.26 -7.75
CA ILE A 70 5.70 -4.18 -8.63
C ILE A 70 5.98 -2.90 -7.83
N ASP A 71 7.12 -2.26 -8.09
CA ASP A 71 7.53 -1.01 -7.44
C ASP A 71 8.41 -0.19 -8.38
N PRO A 72 8.29 1.15 -8.42
CA PRO A 72 9.15 2.00 -9.23
C PRO A 72 10.60 2.07 -8.71
N SER A 73 10.84 1.76 -7.44
CA SER A 73 12.15 1.83 -6.79
C SER A 73 12.93 0.52 -6.92
N ALA A 74 13.95 0.50 -7.77
CA ALA A 74 14.88 -0.63 -7.86
C ALA A 74 15.56 -0.94 -6.51
N GLN A 75 15.77 0.06 -5.67
CA GLN A 75 16.37 -0.13 -4.35
C GLN A 75 15.41 -0.84 -3.40
N MET A 76 14.12 -0.46 -3.37
CA MET A 76 13.10 -1.19 -2.61
C MET A 76 13.00 -2.63 -3.05
N LEU A 77 12.96 -2.89 -4.37
CA LEU A 77 12.93 -4.25 -4.93
C LEU A 77 14.18 -5.06 -4.56
N SER A 78 15.35 -4.43 -4.46
CA SER A 78 16.57 -5.10 -3.97
C SER A 78 16.42 -5.58 -2.52
N PHE A 79 15.81 -4.78 -1.64
CA PHE A 79 15.52 -5.21 -0.26
C PHE A 79 14.43 -6.27 -0.23
N ALA A 80 13.37 -6.14 -1.03
CA ALA A 80 12.33 -7.16 -1.17
C ALA A 80 12.94 -8.50 -1.59
N LYS A 81 13.80 -8.49 -2.62
CA LYS A 81 14.47 -9.71 -3.09
C LYS A 81 15.26 -10.39 -1.98
N LYS A 82 16.09 -9.64 -1.24
CA LYS A 82 16.88 -10.18 -0.13
C LYS A 82 15.99 -10.85 0.93
N LYS A 83 14.85 -10.26 1.26
CA LYS A 83 13.89 -10.86 2.21
C LYS A 83 13.22 -12.12 1.61
N CYS A 84 12.74 -12.03 0.38
CA CYS A 84 12.10 -13.17 -0.29
C CYS A 84 13.06 -14.36 -0.40
N ASP A 85 14.34 -14.15 -0.66
CA ASP A 85 15.35 -15.21 -0.76
C ASP A 85 15.55 -15.96 0.57
N THR A 86 15.16 -15.38 1.71
CA THR A 86 15.30 -16.00 3.06
C THR A 86 14.10 -16.82 3.48
N ILE A 87 12.98 -16.77 2.75
CA ILE A 87 11.76 -17.48 3.13
C ILE A 87 11.56 -18.74 2.28
N GLN A 88 10.85 -19.72 2.84
CA GLN A 88 10.55 -20.98 2.15
C GLN A 88 9.66 -20.84 0.91
N TYR A 89 8.97 -19.69 0.76
CA TYR A 89 8.04 -19.41 -0.35
C TYR A 89 8.63 -18.52 -1.45
N ARG A 90 9.97 -18.39 -1.52
CA ARG A 90 10.67 -17.50 -2.47
C ARG A 90 10.22 -17.69 -3.92
N ASP A 91 9.98 -18.92 -4.32
CA ASP A 91 9.60 -19.28 -5.70
C ASP A 91 8.15 -18.89 -6.05
N LYS A 92 7.37 -18.44 -5.05
CA LYS A 92 6.00 -17.95 -5.23
C LYS A 92 5.93 -16.42 -5.39
N ILE A 93 7.05 -15.70 -5.23
CA ILE A 93 7.11 -14.23 -5.35
C ILE A 93 8.03 -13.84 -6.50
N SER A 94 7.51 -13.05 -7.43
CA SER A 94 8.27 -12.42 -8.51
C SER A 94 8.25 -10.92 -8.33
N LEU A 95 9.36 -10.24 -8.65
CA LEU A 95 9.50 -8.79 -8.48
C LEU A 95 9.75 -8.13 -9.84
N VAL A 96 9.01 -7.06 -10.13
CA VAL A 96 9.05 -6.31 -11.39
C VAL A 96 9.21 -4.82 -11.07
N GLN A 97 10.04 -4.11 -11.83
CA GLN A 97 10.10 -2.65 -11.73
C GLN A 97 9.07 -2.03 -12.65
N GLY A 98 8.26 -1.09 -12.14
CA GLY A 98 7.23 -0.40 -12.92
C GLY A 98 6.36 0.51 -12.06
N TYR A 99 5.41 1.18 -12.72
CA TYR A 99 4.54 2.20 -12.14
C TYR A 99 3.09 1.71 -12.11
N ALA A 100 2.33 2.18 -11.13
CA ALA A 100 0.92 1.82 -10.98
C ALA A 100 0.03 2.41 -12.09
N GLU A 101 0.46 3.49 -12.71
CA GLU A 101 -0.24 4.19 -13.79
C GLU A 101 -0.07 3.55 -15.18
N ASP A 102 0.89 2.62 -15.31
CA ASP A 102 1.20 1.91 -16.56
C ASP A 102 1.72 0.51 -16.21
N LEU A 103 0.80 -0.41 -15.98
CA LEU A 103 1.11 -1.76 -15.55
C LEU A 103 1.51 -2.64 -16.76
N PRO A 104 2.72 -3.24 -16.77
CA PRO A 104 3.23 -4.03 -17.90
C PRO A 104 2.61 -5.44 -17.94
N PHE A 105 1.30 -5.52 -17.79
CA PHE A 105 0.56 -6.78 -17.75
C PHE A 105 -0.65 -6.73 -18.68
N GLU A 106 -1.04 -7.90 -19.16
CA GLU A 106 -2.23 -8.09 -19.97
C GLU A 106 -3.51 -7.82 -19.16
N ASN A 107 -4.60 -7.54 -19.88
CA ASN A 107 -5.93 -7.41 -19.27
C ASN A 107 -6.34 -8.72 -18.60
N ASP A 108 -7.19 -8.63 -17.57
CA ASP A 108 -7.84 -9.78 -16.93
C ASP A 108 -6.89 -10.89 -16.46
N LYS A 109 -5.72 -10.51 -15.98
CA LYS A 109 -4.66 -11.43 -15.57
C LYS A 109 -4.75 -11.89 -14.12
N PHE A 110 -5.04 -10.97 -13.20
CA PHE A 110 -4.92 -11.20 -11.75
C PHE A 110 -6.28 -11.51 -11.11
N ASP A 111 -6.27 -12.42 -10.13
CA ASP A 111 -7.45 -12.73 -9.31
C ASP A 111 -7.68 -11.64 -8.26
N ALA A 112 -6.58 -11.06 -7.74
CA ALA A 112 -6.64 -9.96 -6.80
C ALA A 112 -5.46 -8.99 -6.95
N ILE A 113 -5.68 -7.76 -6.47
CA ILE A 113 -4.66 -6.72 -6.39
C ILE A 113 -4.61 -6.17 -4.96
N THR A 114 -3.40 -5.97 -4.44
CA THR A 114 -3.15 -5.27 -3.20
C THR A 114 -2.29 -4.02 -3.43
N ILE A 115 -2.51 -2.99 -2.64
CA ILE A 115 -1.62 -1.85 -2.52
C ILE A 115 -1.69 -1.32 -1.07
N ALA A 116 -0.55 -1.22 -0.40
CA ALA A 116 -0.47 -0.75 0.97
C ALA A 116 0.39 0.50 1.07
N PHE A 117 -0.21 1.60 1.53
CA PHE A 117 0.44 2.91 1.74
C PHE A 117 1.13 3.49 0.50
N GLY A 118 0.68 3.06 -0.69
CA GLY A 118 1.29 3.38 -1.97
C GLY A 118 0.45 4.29 -2.86
N ILE A 119 -0.88 4.17 -2.85
CA ILE A 119 -1.76 4.83 -3.82
C ILE A 119 -1.68 6.37 -3.75
N ARG A 120 -1.49 6.96 -2.56
CA ARG A 120 -1.34 8.40 -2.39
C ARG A 120 -0.05 8.96 -3.00
N ASN A 121 0.93 8.09 -3.27
CA ASN A 121 2.24 8.44 -3.83
C ASN A 121 2.26 8.36 -5.36
N THR A 122 1.20 7.89 -5.97
CA THR A 122 1.05 7.86 -7.43
C THR A 122 0.77 9.28 -7.96
N VAL A 123 1.20 9.57 -9.17
CA VAL A 123 0.98 10.89 -9.79
C VAL A 123 -0.49 11.09 -10.10
N ASN A 124 -1.15 10.02 -10.51
CA ASN A 124 -2.58 10.03 -10.84
C ASN A 124 -3.27 8.80 -10.24
N PRO A 125 -3.84 8.92 -9.04
CA PRO A 125 -4.56 7.82 -8.39
C PRO A 125 -5.69 7.22 -9.23
N LEU A 126 -6.42 8.04 -9.98
CA LEU A 126 -7.49 7.56 -10.85
C LEU A 126 -6.95 6.72 -11.99
N GLN A 127 -5.85 7.14 -12.63
CA GLN A 127 -5.21 6.35 -13.68
C GLN A 127 -4.68 5.03 -13.12
N SER A 128 -4.06 5.05 -11.94
CA SER A 128 -3.62 3.83 -11.26
C SER A 128 -4.79 2.87 -10.99
N LEU A 129 -5.93 3.38 -10.53
CA LEU A 129 -7.13 2.57 -10.32
C LEU A 129 -7.68 2.00 -11.64
N LYS A 130 -7.64 2.77 -12.74
CA LYS A 130 -8.05 2.28 -14.08
C LYS A 130 -7.14 1.16 -14.57
N GLU A 131 -5.82 1.28 -14.38
CA GLU A 131 -4.86 0.23 -14.70
C GLU A 131 -5.08 -1.03 -13.83
N MET A 132 -5.32 -0.84 -12.52
CA MET A 132 -5.70 -1.95 -11.63
C MET A 132 -6.97 -2.66 -12.15
N ASN A 133 -8.00 -1.91 -12.53
CA ASN A 133 -9.21 -2.48 -13.09
C ASN A 133 -8.92 -3.24 -14.39
N ARG A 134 -8.10 -2.68 -15.28
CA ARG A 134 -7.75 -3.31 -16.56
C ARG A 134 -7.10 -4.69 -16.38
N VAL A 135 -6.12 -4.80 -15.48
CA VAL A 135 -5.36 -6.04 -15.30
C VAL A 135 -6.03 -7.06 -14.37
N LEU A 136 -7.05 -6.63 -13.62
CA LEU A 136 -7.83 -7.50 -12.74
C LEU A 136 -8.88 -8.27 -13.54
N LYS A 137 -9.10 -9.53 -13.25
CA LYS A 137 -10.17 -10.34 -13.84
C LYS A 137 -11.55 -9.84 -13.43
N THR A 138 -12.56 -10.05 -14.26
CA THR A 138 -13.96 -9.87 -13.87
C THR A 138 -14.27 -10.72 -12.62
N GLY A 139 -14.90 -10.12 -11.62
CA GLY A 139 -15.10 -10.73 -10.30
C GLY A 139 -13.87 -10.68 -9.39
N GLY A 140 -12.72 -10.24 -9.87
CA GLY A 140 -11.51 -10.07 -9.06
C GLY A 140 -11.62 -8.94 -8.05
N ILE A 141 -10.78 -8.96 -7.02
CA ILE A 141 -10.84 -8.06 -5.87
C ILE A 141 -9.61 -7.14 -5.86
N VAL A 142 -9.83 -5.83 -5.69
CA VAL A 142 -8.80 -4.88 -5.29
C VAL A 142 -8.94 -4.58 -3.80
N ALA A 143 -7.82 -4.60 -3.05
CA ALA A 143 -7.75 -4.21 -1.65
C ALA A 143 -6.65 -3.17 -1.42
N ILE A 144 -7.00 -2.04 -0.84
CA ILE A 144 -6.15 -0.84 -0.71
C ILE A 144 -6.08 -0.44 0.75
N LEU A 145 -4.88 -0.45 1.33
CA LEU A 145 -4.62 -0.03 2.71
C LEU A 145 -3.98 1.35 2.69
N GLU A 146 -4.57 2.33 3.38
CA GLU A 146 -4.05 3.69 3.35
C GLU A 146 -4.28 4.44 4.68
N PHE A 147 -3.44 5.43 4.95
CA PHE A 147 -3.62 6.34 6.07
C PHE A 147 -4.80 7.28 5.84
N THR A 148 -5.44 7.66 6.93
CA THR A 148 -6.54 8.62 6.89
C THR A 148 -6.57 9.45 8.18
N ILE A 149 -7.23 10.58 8.13
CA ILE A 149 -7.43 11.44 9.31
C ILE A 149 -8.69 10.95 10.06
N PRO A 150 -8.62 10.67 11.36
CA PRO A 150 -9.78 10.26 12.15
C PRO A 150 -10.93 11.27 12.09
N LYS A 151 -12.17 10.77 12.07
CA LYS A 151 -13.38 11.62 12.13
C LYS A 151 -13.70 12.11 13.54
N ASN A 152 -13.22 11.39 14.57
CA ASN A 152 -13.51 11.74 15.96
C ASN A 152 -12.92 13.10 16.32
N ALA A 153 -13.77 14.05 16.69
CA ALA A 153 -13.39 15.44 16.95
C ALA A 153 -12.38 15.61 18.11
N ILE A 154 -12.37 14.69 19.08
CA ILE A 154 -11.43 14.73 20.21
C ILE A 154 -10.10 14.08 19.81
N PHE A 155 -10.13 13.00 19.06
CA PHE A 155 -8.93 12.24 18.71
C PHE A 155 -8.19 12.83 17.49
N ALA A 156 -8.91 13.44 16.54
CA ALA A 156 -8.30 14.00 15.33
C ALA A 156 -7.22 15.08 15.63
N PRO A 157 -7.40 16.05 16.54
CA PRO A 157 -6.34 17.01 16.86
C PRO A 157 -5.10 16.36 17.46
N ILE A 158 -5.28 15.36 18.35
CA ILE A 158 -4.18 14.61 18.98
C ILE A 158 -3.39 13.84 17.91
N TYR A 159 -4.10 13.15 17.02
CA TYR A 159 -3.49 12.43 15.90
C TYR A 159 -2.75 13.37 14.96
N LEU A 160 -3.35 14.51 14.59
CA LEU A 160 -2.71 15.49 13.72
C LEU A 160 -1.47 16.12 14.36
N PHE A 161 -1.50 16.39 15.67
CA PHE A 161 -0.32 16.85 16.41
C PHE A 161 0.80 15.80 16.35
N TYR A 162 0.47 14.54 16.68
CA TYR A 162 1.41 13.41 16.56
C TYR A 162 1.98 13.32 15.14
N PHE A 163 1.12 13.31 14.14
CA PHE A 163 1.46 13.05 12.75
C PHE A 163 2.22 14.22 12.09
N LYS A 164 1.83 15.50 12.40
CA LYS A 164 2.44 16.70 11.78
C LYS A 164 3.63 17.28 12.55
N LYS A 165 3.76 16.99 13.83
CA LYS A 165 4.81 17.57 14.68
C LYS A 165 5.74 16.53 15.24
N PHE A 166 5.18 15.50 15.88
CA PHE A 166 5.97 14.50 16.62
C PHE A 166 6.75 13.57 15.68
N LEU A 167 6.09 13.01 14.65
CA LEU A 167 6.76 12.14 13.67
C LEU A 167 7.92 12.82 12.94
N PRO A 168 7.76 14.03 12.34
CA PRO A 168 8.89 14.73 11.73
C PRO A 168 10.00 15.11 12.71
N PHE A 169 9.66 15.40 13.97
CA PHE A 169 10.64 15.67 15.02
C PHE A 169 11.50 14.43 15.30
N ILE A 170 10.88 13.28 15.55
CA ILE A 170 11.62 12.02 15.72
C ILE A 170 12.37 11.64 14.44
N GLY A 171 11.75 11.76 13.27
CA GLY A 171 12.40 11.51 11.99
C GLY A 171 13.65 12.33 11.78
N SER A 172 13.76 13.52 12.39
CA SER A 172 14.97 14.34 12.30
C SER A 172 16.20 13.70 12.94
N PHE A 173 16.03 12.91 14.00
CA PHE A 173 17.12 12.16 14.63
C PHE A 173 17.65 11.01 13.76
N PHE A 174 16.83 10.52 12.81
CA PHE A 174 17.22 9.48 11.86
C PHE A 174 17.53 10.04 10.46
N GLY A 175 17.71 11.36 10.32
CA GLY A 175 17.98 12.02 9.04
C GLY A 175 16.80 12.03 8.06
N SER A 176 15.58 11.75 8.53
CA SER A 176 14.38 11.51 7.69
C SER A 176 13.27 12.54 7.91
N LYS A 177 13.61 13.78 8.33
CA LYS A 177 12.62 14.84 8.60
C LYS A 177 11.74 15.18 7.38
N LYS A 178 12.35 15.23 6.18
CA LYS A 178 11.64 15.57 4.94
C LYS A 178 10.64 14.47 4.56
N GLU A 179 11.02 13.22 4.75
CA GLU A 179 10.23 12.04 4.44
C GLU A 179 8.97 11.96 5.32
N TYR A 180 9.09 12.26 6.61
CA TYR A 180 7.94 12.29 7.54
C TYR A 180 7.05 13.50 7.34
N LYS A 181 7.63 14.65 6.95
CA LYS A 181 6.83 15.81 6.54
C LYS A 181 6.01 15.45 5.29
N TYR A 182 6.65 14.84 4.29
CA TYR A 182 5.96 14.34 3.09
C TYR A 182 4.82 13.37 3.43
N LEU A 183 5.05 12.40 4.33
CA LEU A 183 4.02 11.45 4.78
C LEU A 183 2.80 12.19 5.33
N SER A 184 3.02 13.20 6.17
CA SER A 184 1.95 14.01 6.76
C SER A 184 1.18 14.82 5.71
N ASP A 185 1.90 15.49 4.83
CA ASP A 185 1.31 16.37 3.82
C ASP A 185 0.52 15.55 2.80
N SER A 186 1.13 14.50 2.24
CA SER A 186 0.49 13.61 1.26
C SER A 186 -0.77 12.91 1.82
N THR A 187 -0.77 12.52 3.11
CA THR A 187 -1.97 11.94 3.74
C THR A 187 -3.08 12.97 3.90
N SER A 188 -2.73 14.24 4.18
CA SER A 188 -3.74 15.30 4.37
C SER A 188 -4.38 15.74 3.05
N GLU A 189 -3.63 15.67 1.95
CA GLU A 189 -4.07 16.10 0.62
C GLU A 189 -4.79 14.99 -0.16
N PHE A 190 -4.54 13.73 0.20
CA PHE A 190 -5.11 12.58 -0.50
C PHE A 190 -6.62 12.45 -0.26
N PRO A 191 -7.43 12.17 -1.29
CA PRO A 191 -8.86 11.89 -1.14
C PRO A 191 -9.11 10.75 -0.16
N GLN A 192 -9.98 10.96 0.81
CA GLN A 192 -10.22 9.98 1.87
C GLN A 192 -11.69 9.54 1.90
N ARG A 193 -11.92 8.30 2.37
CA ARG A 193 -13.26 7.74 2.61
C ARG A 193 -14.14 7.82 1.38
N GLU A 194 -15.26 8.53 1.46
CA GLU A 194 -16.23 8.63 0.38
C GLU A 194 -15.64 9.24 -0.90
N ALA A 195 -14.77 10.26 -0.75
CA ALA A 195 -14.06 10.83 -1.89
C ALA A 195 -13.20 9.78 -2.63
N PHE A 196 -12.52 8.92 -1.91
CA PHE A 196 -11.73 7.85 -2.51
C PHE A 196 -12.61 6.73 -3.08
N LEU A 197 -13.69 6.34 -2.38
CA LEU A 197 -14.67 5.38 -2.91
C LEU A 197 -15.31 5.87 -4.23
N ASN A 198 -15.50 7.17 -4.39
CA ASN A 198 -15.98 7.75 -5.65
C ASN A 198 -14.94 7.62 -6.77
N LEU A 199 -13.63 7.79 -6.48
CA LEU A 199 -12.57 7.49 -7.46
C LEU A 199 -12.55 6.01 -7.85
N MET A 200 -12.77 5.09 -6.91
CA MET A 200 -12.89 3.66 -7.23
C MET A 200 -14.09 3.37 -8.15
N LYS A 201 -15.24 4.03 -7.90
CA LYS A 201 -16.42 3.90 -8.77
C LYS A 201 -16.14 4.49 -10.17
N GLU A 202 -15.46 5.63 -10.26
CA GLU A 202 -15.06 6.22 -11.55
C GLU A 202 -14.12 5.29 -12.33
N ALA A 203 -13.25 4.55 -11.63
CA ALA A 203 -12.42 3.50 -12.19
C ALA A 203 -13.17 2.17 -12.41
N GLN A 204 -14.52 2.17 -12.35
CA GLN A 204 -15.41 1.03 -12.62
C GLN A 204 -15.32 -0.12 -11.61
N PHE A 205 -14.87 0.14 -10.39
CA PHE A 205 -14.98 -0.82 -9.30
C PHE A 205 -16.36 -0.74 -8.62
N GLU A 206 -16.94 -1.88 -8.30
CA GLU A 206 -18.00 -1.96 -7.31
C GLU A 206 -17.38 -1.89 -5.92
N ALA A 207 -17.34 -0.68 -5.36
CA ALA A 207 -16.73 -0.44 -4.06
C ALA A 207 -17.55 -1.11 -2.95
N LYS A 208 -16.87 -1.86 -2.08
CA LYS A 208 -17.44 -2.43 -0.85
C LYS A 208 -17.36 -1.42 0.30
N GLU A 209 -18.02 -1.75 1.41
CA GLU A 209 -17.86 -0.99 2.64
C GLU A 209 -16.39 -1.01 3.10
N SER A 210 -15.86 0.15 3.45
CA SER A 210 -14.49 0.30 3.91
C SER A 210 -14.34 -0.12 5.37
N ILE A 211 -13.19 -0.70 5.73
CA ILE A 211 -12.86 -1.13 7.10
C ILE A 211 -11.96 -0.10 7.74
N GLU A 212 -12.46 0.61 8.73
CA GLU A 212 -11.66 1.54 9.54
C GLU A 212 -10.89 0.78 10.63
N LEU A 213 -9.59 1.06 10.73
CA LEU A 213 -8.68 0.51 11.73
C LEU A 213 -8.14 1.63 12.61
N MET A 214 -7.70 1.30 13.84
CA MET A 214 -7.07 2.27 14.76
C MET A 214 -7.86 3.56 14.91
N ILE A 215 -9.14 3.48 15.27
CA ILE A 215 -10.02 4.65 15.46
C ILE A 215 -10.08 5.53 14.20
N GLY A 216 -9.93 4.92 13.03
CA GLY A 216 -10.00 5.63 11.75
C GLY A 216 -8.73 6.36 11.33
N THR A 217 -7.55 5.96 11.82
CA THR A 217 -6.24 6.48 11.32
C THR A 217 -5.74 5.72 10.11
N VAL A 218 -6.24 4.52 9.90
CA VAL A 218 -5.95 3.64 8.78
C VAL A 218 -7.25 3.06 8.26
N ILE A 219 -7.35 2.88 6.96
CA ILE A 219 -8.55 2.37 6.31
C ILE A 219 -8.17 1.33 5.24
N ILE A 220 -8.99 0.28 5.13
CA ILE A 220 -8.93 -0.65 4.01
C ILE A 220 -10.14 -0.38 3.13
N TYR A 221 -9.88 -0.02 1.89
CA TYR A 221 -10.87 0.04 0.83
C TYR A 221 -10.81 -1.25 0.03
N SER A 222 -11.94 -1.77 -0.37
CA SER A 222 -12.00 -2.90 -1.29
C SER A 222 -13.08 -2.71 -2.35
N GLY A 223 -12.88 -3.32 -3.51
CA GLY A 223 -13.80 -3.27 -4.62
C GLY A 223 -13.67 -4.50 -5.52
N ILE A 224 -14.73 -4.76 -6.27
CA ILE A 224 -14.78 -5.86 -7.23
C ILE A 224 -14.84 -5.27 -8.64
N LYS A 225 -14.10 -5.84 -9.60
CA LYS A 225 -14.26 -5.56 -11.01
C LYS A 225 -15.55 -6.22 -11.51
N LYS A 226 -16.40 -5.44 -12.18
CA LYS A 226 -17.62 -5.93 -12.85
C LYS A 226 -17.33 -6.60 -14.19
#